data_02397d73cb74c67235b4c2b4029db370
#
_entry.id   02397d73cb74c67235b4c2b4029db370
#
_cell.length_a   1.000
_cell.length_b   1.000
_cell.length_c   1.000
_cell.angle_alpha   90.00
_cell.angle_beta   90.00
_cell.angle_gamma   90.00
#
_symmetry.space_group_name_H-M   'P 1'
#
loop_
_entity.id
_entity.type
_entity.pdbx_description
1 polymer ?
#
loop_
_entity_poly.entity_id
_entity_poly.type
_entity_poly.pdbx_seq_one_letter_code
_entity_poly.pdbx_strand_id
1 'polypeptide(L)'
;MPNISLLEPTVLRGVVEKLTAPESMVLLNRVPTTPWPFPSVTWEVITGSRNIAEPNVPNSEAHIVQRLGRSQKSAAFIYLRDKKVFEPTTLHWLKEPGELAKTNAEAAVMREVKDLNNRFNAFAEYCLWKSLSGT
;
A
#
# COMPACT_ATOMS: atom_id res chain seq x y z
N MET A 1 -6.04 -36.48 10.07
CA MET A 1 -6.95 -35.34 9.86
C MET A 1 -6.47 -34.60 8.63
N PRO A 2 -7.28 -34.40 7.60
CA PRO A 2 -6.84 -33.61 6.44
C PRO A 2 -6.53 -32.19 6.91
N ASN A 3 -5.30 -31.74 6.67
CA ASN A 3 -4.85 -30.41 7.02
C ASN A 3 -5.54 -29.37 6.11
N ILE A 4 -6.53 -28.66 6.64
CA ILE A 4 -7.05 -27.43 6.06
C ILE A 4 -6.08 -26.25 6.36
N SER A 5 -4.82 -26.58 6.61
CA SER A 5 -3.80 -25.60 7.01
C SER A 5 -3.62 -24.46 6.02
N LEU A 6 -3.93 -24.71 4.71
CA LEU A 6 -3.80 -23.69 3.70
C LEU A 6 -4.83 -22.55 3.84
N LEU A 7 -5.97 -22.80 4.48
CA LEU A 7 -7.01 -21.78 4.75
C LEU A 7 -6.83 -21.09 6.11
N GLU A 8 -5.86 -21.50 6.88
CA GLU A 8 -5.56 -20.81 8.14
C GLU A 8 -5.05 -19.38 7.87
N PRO A 9 -5.52 -18.39 8.63
CA PRO A 9 -5.15 -16.99 8.41
C PRO A 9 -3.64 -16.74 8.47
N THR A 10 -2.93 -17.47 9.30
CA THR A 10 -1.47 -17.39 9.45
C THR A 10 -0.73 -17.85 8.20
N VAL A 11 -1.18 -18.95 7.59
CA VAL A 11 -0.59 -19.50 6.36
C VAL A 11 -0.88 -18.60 5.18
N LEU A 12 -2.14 -18.15 5.02
CA LEU A 12 -2.53 -17.21 3.96
C LEU A 12 -1.77 -15.89 4.06
N ARG A 13 -1.58 -15.37 5.27
CA ARG A 13 -0.79 -14.17 5.49
C ARG A 13 0.66 -14.36 5.03
N GLY A 14 1.30 -15.47 5.40
CA GLY A 14 2.66 -15.78 4.97
C GLY A 14 2.80 -15.96 3.46
N VAL A 15 1.74 -16.39 2.77
CA VAL A 15 1.68 -16.45 1.30
C VAL A 15 1.59 -15.03 0.72
N VAL A 16 0.70 -14.20 1.24
CA VAL A 16 0.51 -12.82 0.75
C VAL A 16 1.78 -12.00 0.93
N GLU A 17 2.48 -12.16 2.04
CA GLU A 17 3.75 -11.46 2.31
C GLU A 17 4.86 -11.81 1.29
N LYS A 18 4.79 -12.98 0.66
CA LYS A 18 5.73 -13.41 -0.38
C LYS A 18 5.33 -13.01 -1.80
N LEU A 19 4.10 -12.53 -1.99
CA LEU A 19 3.63 -12.10 -3.30
C LEU A 19 4.16 -10.70 -3.60
N THR A 20 4.94 -10.60 -4.66
CA THR A 20 5.41 -9.32 -5.20
C THR A 20 4.38 -8.72 -6.15
N ALA A 21 4.39 -7.39 -6.27
CA ALA A 21 3.55 -6.72 -7.25
C ALA A 21 3.95 -7.12 -8.68
N PRO A 22 3.00 -7.28 -9.61
CA PRO A 22 3.30 -7.56 -11.01
C PRO A 22 4.23 -6.52 -11.63
N GLU A 23 5.09 -6.93 -12.57
CA GLU A 23 6.00 -6.02 -13.28
C GLU A 23 5.30 -4.90 -14.05
N SER A 24 4.03 -5.14 -14.43
CA SER A 24 3.18 -4.12 -15.06
C SER A 24 2.85 -2.94 -14.15
N MET A 25 3.02 -3.08 -12.84
CA MET A 25 2.78 -2.03 -11.85
C MET A 25 4.07 -1.22 -11.60
N VAL A 26 4.31 -0.27 -12.48
CA VAL A 26 5.59 0.46 -12.55
C VAL A 26 5.81 1.36 -11.33
N LEU A 27 4.80 2.09 -10.87
CA LEU A 27 4.93 3.02 -9.77
C LEU A 27 5.03 2.29 -8.43
N LEU A 28 4.22 1.28 -8.22
CA LEU A 28 4.23 0.51 -6.98
C LEU A 28 5.57 -0.17 -6.74
N ASN A 29 6.24 -0.63 -7.80
CA ASN A 29 7.56 -1.24 -7.71
C ASN A 29 8.71 -0.23 -7.50
N ARG A 30 8.48 1.06 -7.75
CA ARG A 30 9.49 2.12 -7.61
C ARG A 30 9.34 2.96 -6.36
N VAL A 31 8.11 3.05 -5.83
CA VAL A 31 7.84 3.84 -4.62
C VAL A 31 8.06 2.96 -3.39
N PRO A 32 8.97 3.33 -2.49
CA PRO A 32 9.20 2.58 -1.27
C PRO A 32 7.96 2.65 -0.37
N THR A 33 7.55 1.51 0.17
CA THR A 33 6.47 1.42 1.14
C THR A 33 7.03 1.33 2.55
N THR A 34 6.48 2.13 3.46
CA THR A 34 6.86 2.11 4.87
C THR A 34 5.66 1.71 5.72
N PRO A 35 5.77 0.68 6.57
CA PRO A 35 4.70 0.34 7.49
C PRO A 35 4.47 1.48 8.49
N TRP A 36 3.21 1.84 8.71
CA TRP A 36 2.84 2.94 9.61
C TRP A 36 1.80 2.47 10.62
N PRO A 37 2.05 2.64 11.93
CA PRO A 37 1.21 2.05 12.98
C PRO A 37 -0.06 2.85 13.30
N PHE A 38 -0.18 4.08 12.80
CA PHE A 38 -1.29 4.98 13.13
C PHE A 38 -2.32 5.07 12.00
N PRO A 39 -3.57 5.44 12.29
CA PRO A 39 -4.64 5.54 11.29
C PRO A 39 -4.53 6.76 10.37
N SER A 40 -3.61 7.69 10.66
CA SER A 40 -3.40 8.91 9.86
C SER A 40 -1.94 9.29 9.83
N VAL A 41 -1.54 9.97 8.76
CA VAL A 41 -0.22 10.59 8.62
C VAL A 41 -0.37 12.10 8.70
N THR A 42 0.50 12.74 9.43
CA THR A 42 0.58 14.20 9.53
C THR A 42 1.97 14.64 9.08
N TRP A 43 2.02 15.68 8.25
CA TRP A 43 3.29 16.26 7.80
C TRP A 43 3.22 17.79 7.81
N GLU A 44 4.37 18.39 7.93
CA GLU A 44 4.52 19.83 7.91
C GLU A 44 4.99 20.30 6.53
N VAL A 45 4.31 21.31 5.98
CA VAL A 45 4.72 21.97 4.74
C VAL A 45 5.33 23.32 5.11
N ILE A 46 6.60 23.50 4.76
CA ILE A 46 7.33 24.76 4.96
C ILE A 46 7.28 25.52 3.63
N THR A 47 6.65 26.69 3.66
CA THR A 47 6.59 27.55 2.49
C THR A 47 7.81 28.49 2.53
N GLY A 48 8.77 28.23 1.66
CA GLY A 48 9.94 29.10 1.49
C GLY A 48 9.56 30.42 0.83
N SER A 49 10.22 31.50 1.21
CA SER A 49 10.19 32.74 0.45
C SER A 49 11.29 32.71 -0.63
N ARG A 50 10.96 33.18 -1.82
CA ARG A 50 11.94 33.37 -2.90
C ARG A 50 12.56 34.77 -2.85
N ASN A 51 12.46 35.46 -1.73
CA ASN A 51 12.98 36.80 -1.57
C ASN A 51 14.51 36.78 -1.59
N ILE A 52 15.07 37.62 -2.41
CA ILE A 52 16.52 37.84 -2.48
C ILE A 52 16.89 38.83 -1.38
N ALA A 53 18.03 38.63 -0.77
CA ALA A 53 18.56 39.58 0.22
C ALA A 53 18.79 40.94 -0.47
N GLU A 54 18.29 42.01 0.15
CA GLU A 54 18.51 43.37 -0.33
C GLU A 54 19.81 43.95 0.25
N PRO A 55 20.61 44.60 -0.60
CA PRO A 55 21.82 45.27 -0.12
C PRO A 55 21.44 46.42 0.80
N ASN A 56 22.11 46.53 1.92
CA ASN A 56 21.87 47.57 2.92
C ASN A 56 23.04 48.55 2.98
N VAL A 57 22.75 49.81 3.32
CA VAL A 57 23.77 50.83 3.46
C VAL A 57 24.55 50.60 4.79
N PRO A 58 25.88 50.75 4.83
CA PRO A 58 26.62 50.63 6.06
C PRO A 58 26.06 51.57 7.15
N ASN A 59 25.85 51.01 8.36
CA ASN A 59 25.27 51.70 9.53
C ASN A 59 23.74 51.95 9.46
N SER A 60 23.00 51.38 8.52
CA SER A 60 21.56 51.39 8.57
C SER A 60 21.00 50.19 9.37
N GLU A 61 19.77 50.30 9.83
CA GLU A 61 19.09 49.24 10.55
C GLU A 61 18.90 48.02 9.64
N ALA A 62 19.12 46.82 10.18
CA ALA A 62 18.99 45.58 9.45
C ALA A 62 17.54 45.32 9.02
N HIS A 63 17.35 44.84 7.81
CA HIS A 63 16.03 44.51 7.28
C HIS A 63 15.42 43.32 8.00
N ILE A 64 14.18 43.44 8.47
CA ILE A 64 13.46 42.37 9.14
C ILE A 64 12.90 41.40 8.10
N VAL A 65 13.44 40.20 8.04
CA VAL A 65 12.96 39.14 7.18
C VAL A 65 11.84 38.34 7.87
N GLN A 66 10.73 38.17 7.18
CA GLN A 66 9.64 37.38 7.71
C GLN A 66 10.03 35.90 7.86
N ARG A 67 9.54 35.26 8.91
CA ARG A 67 9.72 33.83 9.10
C ARG A 67 9.03 33.03 8.01
N LEU A 68 9.59 31.88 7.67
CA LEU A 68 8.98 30.92 6.74
C LEU A 68 7.59 30.49 7.26
N GLY A 69 6.62 30.51 6.37
CA GLY A 69 5.28 29.99 6.66
C GLY A 69 5.33 28.49 6.89
N ARG A 70 4.65 28.03 7.94
CA ARG A 70 4.50 26.59 8.23
C ARG A 70 3.02 26.24 8.25
N SER A 71 2.65 25.18 7.55
CA SER A 71 1.31 24.63 7.58
C SER A 71 1.37 23.13 7.83
N GLN A 72 0.50 22.64 8.71
CA GLN A 72 0.37 21.24 8.99
C GLN A 72 -0.72 20.66 8.12
N LYS A 73 -0.43 19.54 7.44
CA LYS A 73 -1.39 18.77 6.67
C LYS A 73 -1.50 17.37 7.25
N SER A 74 -2.69 16.79 7.17
CA SER A 74 -2.93 15.42 7.58
C SER A 74 -3.75 14.67 6.53
N ALA A 75 -3.53 13.38 6.43
CA ALA A 75 -4.33 12.49 5.59
C ALA A 75 -4.62 11.21 6.37
N ALA A 76 -5.86 10.73 6.24
CA ALA A 76 -6.26 9.44 6.79
C ALA A 76 -5.93 8.32 5.80
N PHE A 77 -5.65 7.12 6.32
CA PHE A 77 -5.47 5.94 5.50
C PHE A 77 -6.78 5.42 4.94
N ILE A 78 -6.71 4.90 3.74
CA ILE A 78 -7.82 4.17 3.11
C ILE A 78 -7.68 2.69 3.47
N TYR A 79 -8.76 2.11 4.01
CA TYR A 79 -8.81 0.70 4.35
C TYR A 79 -9.50 -0.07 3.22
N LEU A 80 -8.79 -1.05 2.68
CA LEU A 80 -9.32 -1.96 1.67
C LEU A 80 -9.69 -3.29 2.34
N ARG A 81 -10.89 -3.78 2.05
CA ARG A 81 -11.37 -5.07 2.54
C ARG A 81 -12.14 -5.76 1.44
N ASP A 82 -11.61 -6.84 0.93
CA ASP A 82 -12.26 -7.71 -0.02
C ASP A 82 -12.44 -9.11 0.57
N LYS A 83 -13.49 -9.79 0.16
CA LYS A 83 -13.81 -11.15 0.59
C LYS A 83 -14.04 -12.02 -0.63
N LYS A 84 -13.40 -13.18 -0.67
CA LYS A 84 -13.69 -14.24 -1.63
C LYS A 84 -14.40 -15.40 -0.92
N VAL A 85 -15.39 -15.96 -1.59
CA VAL A 85 -16.12 -17.15 -1.12
C VAL A 85 -15.72 -18.30 -2.03
N PHE A 86 -15.23 -19.38 -1.43
CA PHE A 86 -14.89 -20.59 -2.16
C PHE A 86 -16.12 -21.44 -2.35
N GLU A 87 -16.24 -22.06 -3.52
CA GLU A 87 -17.30 -23.01 -3.80
C GLU A 87 -17.20 -24.23 -2.86
N PRO A 88 -18.35 -24.81 -2.47
CA PRO A 88 -18.37 -26.00 -1.62
C PRO A 88 -17.58 -27.17 -2.20
N THR A 89 -17.52 -27.29 -3.52
CA THR A 89 -16.75 -28.32 -4.25
C THR A 89 -15.24 -28.18 -3.99
N THR A 90 -14.71 -26.97 -4.02
CA THR A 90 -13.29 -26.70 -3.73
C THR A 90 -12.94 -27.09 -2.28
N LEU A 91 -13.81 -26.75 -1.34
CA LEU A 91 -13.65 -27.13 0.07
C LEU A 91 -13.76 -28.63 0.28
N HIS A 92 -14.60 -29.31 -0.51
CA HIS A 92 -14.74 -30.77 -0.46
C HIS A 92 -13.43 -31.44 -0.93
N TRP A 93 -12.87 -31.01 -2.04
CA TRP A 93 -11.61 -31.53 -2.57
C TRP A 93 -10.42 -31.31 -1.63
N LEU A 94 -10.42 -30.24 -0.87
CA LEU A 94 -9.39 -30.04 0.18
C LEU A 94 -9.50 -31.04 1.33
N LYS A 95 -10.68 -31.64 1.54
CA LYS A 95 -10.96 -32.62 2.58
C LYS A 95 -10.81 -34.05 2.11
N GLU A 96 -10.88 -34.31 0.81
CA GLU A 96 -10.77 -35.68 0.28
C GLU A 96 -9.35 -36.21 0.35
N PRO A 97 -9.20 -37.52 0.67
CA PRO A 97 -7.89 -38.19 0.67
C PRO A 97 -7.48 -38.49 -0.78
N GLY A 98 -6.73 -37.60 -1.39
CA GLY A 98 -6.18 -37.79 -2.72
C GLY A 98 -5.20 -36.67 -3.06
N GLU A 99 -3.97 -37.00 -3.45
CA GLU A 99 -2.95 -35.99 -3.75
C GLU A 99 -3.35 -35.07 -4.90
N LEU A 100 -3.97 -35.63 -5.96
CA LEU A 100 -4.36 -34.85 -7.13
C LEU A 100 -5.48 -33.85 -6.83
N ALA A 101 -6.51 -34.28 -6.09
CA ALA A 101 -7.61 -33.41 -5.69
C ALA A 101 -7.13 -32.29 -4.77
N LYS A 102 -6.27 -32.63 -3.83
CA LYS A 102 -5.66 -31.66 -2.91
C LYS A 102 -4.81 -30.62 -3.66
N THR A 103 -3.95 -31.07 -4.58
CA THR A 103 -3.09 -30.18 -5.37
C THR A 103 -3.91 -29.22 -6.22
N ASN A 104 -5.00 -29.68 -6.84
CA ASN A 104 -5.89 -28.85 -7.63
C ASN A 104 -6.62 -27.82 -6.76
N ALA A 105 -7.09 -28.20 -5.59
CA ALA A 105 -7.75 -27.31 -4.66
C ALA A 105 -6.79 -26.26 -4.09
N GLU A 106 -5.57 -26.65 -3.75
CA GLU A 106 -4.52 -25.73 -3.33
C GLU A 106 -4.17 -24.71 -4.41
N ALA A 107 -4.04 -25.16 -5.66
CA ALA A 107 -3.80 -24.28 -6.81
C ALA A 107 -4.96 -23.29 -7.03
N ALA A 108 -6.20 -23.72 -6.84
CA ALA A 108 -7.37 -22.84 -6.93
C ALA A 108 -7.35 -21.77 -5.83
N VAL A 109 -7.12 -22.16 -4.57
CA VAL A 109 -7.01 -21.22 -3.45
C VAL A 109 -5.88 -20.20 -3.67
N MET A 110 -4.72 -20.67 -4.11
CA MET A 110 -3.57 -19.80 -4.38
C MET A 110 -3.85 -18.80 -5.50
N ARG A 111 -4.57 -19.22 -6.54
CA ARG A 111 -4.99 -18.33 -7.63
C ARG A 111 -5.90 -17.22 -7.12
N GLU A 112 -6.88 -17.57 -6.30
CA GLU A 112 -7.81 -16.59 -5.72
C GLU A 112 -7.13 -15.61 -4.76
N VAL A 113 -6.19 -16.09 -3.94
CA VAL A 113 -5.38 -15.22 -3.05
C VAL A 113 -4.52 -14.26 -3.88
N LYS A 114 -3.89 -14.76 -4.94
CA LYS A 114 -3.09 -13.91 -5.85
C LYS A 114 -3.95 -12.85 -6.54
N ASP A 115 -5.17 -13.20 -6.96
CA ASP A 115 -6.11 -12.28 -7.57
C ASP A 115 -6.52 -11.16 -6.59
N LEU A 116 -6.84 -11.50 -5.34
CA LEU A 116 -7.12 -10.50 -4.30
C LEU A 116 -5.94 -9.56 -4.07
N ASN A 117 -4.73 -10.09 -3.96
CA ASN A 117 -3.53 -9.28 -3.79
C ASN A 117 -3.29 -8.35 -4.99
N ASN A 118 -3.49 -8.84 -6.21
CA ASN A 118 -3.37 -8.03 -7.41
C ASN A 118 -4.40 -6.90 -7.46
N ARG A 119 -5.61 -7.11 -6.98
CA ARG A 119 -6.64 -6.06 -6.89
C ARG A 119 -6.22 -4.94 -5.93
N PHE A 120 -5.65 -5.27 -4.78
CA PHE A 120 -5.13 -4.27 -3.84
C PHE A 120 -3.94 -3.51 -4.41
N ASN A 121 -3.03 -4.22 -5.06
CA ASN A 121 -1.89 -3.60 -5.74
C ASN A 121 -2.34 -2.68 -6.88
N ALA A 122 -3.35 -3.07 -7.67
CA ALA A 122 -3.91 -2.25 -8.74
C ALA A 122 -4.55 -0.96 -8.19
N PHE A 123 -5.24 -1.04 -7.04
CA PHE A 123 -5.77 0.15 -6.40
C PHE A 123 -4.66 1.08 -5.89
N ALA A 124 -3.61 0.52 -5.28
CA ALA A 124 -2.47 1.31 -4.83
C ALA A 124 -1.75 2.00 -6.01
N GLU A 125 -1.53 1.27 -7.11
CA GLU A 125 -0.97 1.82 -8.35
C GLU A 125 -1.83 2.97 -8.91
N TYR A 126 -3.14 2.79 -8.93
CA TYR A 126 -4.09 3.84 -9.35
C TYR A 126 -4.00 5.08 -8.48
N CYS A 127 -3.92 4.92 -7.15
CA CYS A 127 -3.77 6.06 -6.23
C CYS A 127 -2.45 6.79 -6.45
N LEU A 128 -1.35 6.06 -6.71
CA LEU A 128 -0.06 6.66 -7.04
C LEU A 128 -0.11 7.47 -8.33
N TRP A 129 -0.72 6.94 -9.39
CA TRP A 129 -0.92 7.67 -10.64
C TRP A 129 -1.76 8.93 -10.44
N LYS A 130 -2.85 8.85 -9.69
CA LYS A 130 -3.67 10.02 -9.36
C LYS A 130 -2.89 11.08 -8.58
N SER A 131 -2.09 10.68 -7.62
CA SER A 131 -1.28 11.62 -6.83
C SER A 131 -0.25 12.36 -7.68
N LEU A 132 0.31 11.71 -8.69
CA LEU A 132 1.26 12.33 -9.64
C LEU A 132 0.56 13.23 -10.66
N SER A 133 -0.65 12.89 -11.10
CA SER A 133 -1.41 13.68 -12.06
C SER A 133 -2.06 14.93 -11.45
N GLY A 134 -2.11 15.04 -10.12
CA GLY A 134 -2.66 16.20 -9.42
C GLY A 134 -4.20 16.32 -9.49
N THR A 135 -4.89 15.22 -9.81
CA THR A 135 -6.37 15.15 -9.89
C THR A 135 -6.97 14.33 -8.74
#